data_35eedd19184a56d489ce5cb3b6a15966
#
_entry.id   35eedd19184a56d489ce5cb3b6a15966
#
_cell.length_a   1.000
_cell.length_b   1.000
_cell.length_c   1.000
_cell.angle_alpha   90.00
_cell.angle_beta   90.00
_cell.angle_gamma   90.00
#
_symmetry.space_group_name_H-M   'P 1'
#
loop_
_entity.id
_entity.type
_entity.pdbx_description
1 polymer ?
#
loop_
_entity_poly.entity_id
_entity_poly.type
_entity_poly.pdbx_seq_one_letter_code
_entity_poly.pdbx_strand_id
1 'polypeptide(L)'
;MENCKLYDIASGELDELIDSSRINLKTKNERYKNLRDKVCEIKENYPNILALFENDEVKTLNEEECKNLQKIIALYMQMSTYEDRELFFLGAQQNYYYFKNLDLIKA
;
A
#
# COMPACT_ATOMS: atom_id res chain seq x y z
N MET A 1 -21.92 -13.02 20.00
CA MET A 1 -20.59 -12.47 20.13
C MET A 1 -20.39 -11.34 19.16
N GLU A 2 -20.16 -10.17 19.66
CA GLU A 2 -20.02 -8.99 18.83
C GLU A 2 -18.71 -8.91 18.07
N ASN A 3 -17.82 -9.86 18.29
CA ASN A 3 -16.46 -9.84 17.73
C ASN A 3 -16.30 -10.67 16.46
N CYS A 4 -17.39 -11.00 15.81
CA CYS A 4 -17.34 -11.70 14.53
C CYS A 4 -16.87 -10.83 13.39
N LYS A 5 -16.52 -9.61 13.69
CA LYS A 5 -16.01 -8.63 12.71
C LYS A 5 -14.51 -8.81 12.54
N LEU A 6 -14.09 -9.81 11.82
CA LEU A 6 -12.68 -9.92 11.49
C LEU A 6 -12.27 -8.85 10.49
N TYR A 7 -13.10 -8.65 9.50
CA TYR A 7 -12.86 -7.67 8.45
C TYR A 7 -14.18 -6.99 8.13
N ASP A 8 -14.61 -6.12 9.02
CA ASP A 8 -15.76 -5.28 8.72
C ASP A 8 -15.28 -4.19 7.76
N ILE A 9 -15.56 -4.38 6.50
CA ILE A 9 -15.15 -3.44 5.45
C ILE A 9 -15.83 -2.08 5.63
N ALA A 10 -16.97 -2.05 6.31
CA ALA A 10 -17.69 -0.81 6.60
C ALA A 10 -17.08 -0.04 7.77
N SER A 11 -16.23 -0.67 8.58
CA SER A 11 -15.51 -0.01 9.67
C SER A 11 -14.16 0.52 9.20
N GLY A 12 -13.53 1.35 10.02
CA GLY A 12 -12.18 1.82 9.76
C GLY A 12 -11.08 0.79 10.00
N GLU A 13 -11.40 -0.41 10.46
CA GLU A 13 -10.42 -1.42 10.82
C GLU A 13 -9.58 -1.91 9.64
N LEU A 14 -10.22 -2.09 8.48
CA LEU A 14 -9.50 -2.48 7.27
C LEU A 14 -8.56 -1.38 6.82
N ASP A 15 -9.01 -0.13 6.86
CA ASP A 15 -8.18 1.02 6.49
C ASP A 15 -6.99 1.16 7.42
N GLU A 16 -7.18 0.96 8.72
CA GLU A 16 -6.10 0.95 9.70
C GLU A 16 -5.08 -0.15 9.42
N LEU A 17 -5.56 -1.32 9.03
CA LEU A 17 -4.70 -2.45 8.68
C LEU A 17 -3.87 -2.15 7.44
N ILE A 18 -4.48 -1.56 6.42
CA ILE A 18 -3.79 -1.15 5.20
C ILE A 18 -2.73 -0.10 5.51
N ASP A 19 -3.07 0.91 6.29
CA ASP A 19 -2.12 1.96 6.68
C ASP A 19 -0.97 1.40 7.51
N SER A 20 -1.25 0.50 8.44
CA SER A 20 -0.22 -0.17 9.24
C SER A 20 0.72 -1.00 8.37
N SER A 21 0.20 -1.68 7.35
CA SER A 21 1.03 -2.47 6.43
C SER A 21 1.99 -1.58 5.66
N ARG A 22 1.52 -0.44 5.18
CA ARG A 22 2.34 0.52 4.43
C ARG A 22 3.42 1.16 5.31
N ILE A 23 3.07 1.52 6.53
CA ILE A 23 4.03 2.07 7.50
C ILE A 23 5.11 1.03 7.82
N ASN A 24 4.74 -0.20 8.06
CA ASN A 24 5.69 -1.28 8.32
C ASN A 24 6.66 -1.49 7.15
N LEU A 25 6.14 -1.51 5.93
CA LEU A 25 6.97 -1.64 4.73
C LEU A 25 7.93 -0.48 4.57
N LYS A 26 7.44 0.74 4.76
CA LYS A 26 8.25 1.95 4.65
C LYS A 26 9.39 1.97 5.67
N THR A 27 9.15 1.50 6.88
CA THR A 27 10.14 1.56 7.96
C THR A 27 11.04 0.34 8.04
N LYS A 28 10.58 -0.84 7.62
CA LYS A 28 11.29 -2.11 7.83
C LYS A 28 11.75 -2.80 6.55
N ASN A 29 11.19 -2.44 5.41
CA ASN A 29 11.55 -3.05 4.13
C ASN A 29 12.31 -2.05 3.26
N GLU A 30 13.60 -2.26 3.15
CA GLU A 30 14.48 -1.35 2.41
C GLU A 30 14.19 -1.35 0.91
N ARG A 31 13.84 -2.49 0.34
CA ARG A 31 13.49 -2.58 -1.08
C ARG A 31 12.23 -1.79 -1.40
N TYR A 32 11.21 -1.90 -0.57
CA TYR A 32 9.99 -1.14 -0.71
C TYR A 32 10.27 0.36 -0.59
N LYS A 33 11.06 0.75 0.39
CA LYS A 33 11.46 2.14 0.59
C LYS A 33 12.18 2.68 -0.64
N ASN A 34 13.09 1.91 -1.22
CA ASN A 34 13.83 2.32 -2.41
C ASN A 34 12.90 2.51 -3.62
N LEU A 35 11.91 1.63 -3.80
CA LEU A 35 10.91 1.79 -4.85
C LEU A 35 10.09 3.07 -4.65
N ARG A 36 9.67 3.33 -3.43
CA ARG A 36 8.93 4.53 -3.07
C ARG A 36 9.76 5.80 -3.33
N ASP A 37 11.02 5.78 -2.96
CA ASP A 37 11.91 6.92 -3.18
C ASP A 37 12.09 7.21 -4.66
N LYS A 38 12.19 6.19 -5.50
CA LYS A 38 12.25 6.35 -6.96
C LYS A 38 10.98 6.98 -7.51
N VAL A 39 9.82 6.56 -7.03
CA VAL A 39 8.54 7.16 -7.43
C VAL A 39 8.51 8.64 -7.06
N CYS A 40 8.89 8.97 -5.85
CA CYS A 40 8.93 10.36 -5.38
C CYS A 40 9.89 11.22 -6.21
N GLU A 41 11.07 10.69 -6.51
CA GLU A 41 12.06 11.37 -7.36
C GLU A 41 11.50 11.70 -8.74
N ILE A 42 10.83 10.74 -9.38
CA ILE A 42 10.23 10.97 -10.70
C ILE A 42 9.16 12.04 -10.60
N LYS A 43 8.28 11.98 -9.61
CA LYS A 43 7.24 12.98 -9.41
C LYS A 43 7.80 14.39 -9.20
N GLU A 44 8.87 14.51 -8.45
CA GLU A 44 9.54 15.80 -8.19
C GLU A 44 10.15 16.39 -9.45
N ASN A 45 10.70 15.53 -10.31
CA ASN A 45 11.36 15.98 -11.54
C ASN A 45 10.37 16.28 -12.67
N TYR A 46 9.13 15.83 -12.57
CA TYR A 46 8.10 16.02 -13.60
C TYR A 46 6.83 16.57 -12.99
N PRO A 47 6.71 17.92 -12.89
CA PRO A 47 5.57 18.55 -12.22
C PRO A 47 4.20 18.17 -12.80
N ASN A 48 4.11 17.93 -14.11
CA ASN A 48 2.84 17.51 -14.73
C ASN A 48 2.41 16.12 -14.26
N ILE A 49 3.37 15.22 -14.02
CA ILE A 49 3.08 13.89 -13.47
C ILE A 49 2.60 14.02 -12.02
N LEU A 50 3.28 14.84 -11.24
CA LEU A 50 2.86 15.10 -9.86
C LEU A 50 1.44 15.67 -9.81
N ALA A 51 1.14 16.64 -10.66
CA ALA A 51 -0.18 17.24 -10.76
C ALA A 51 -1.25 16.20 -11.13
N LEU A 52 -0.93 15.26 -12.01
CA LEU A 52 -1.83 14.18 -12.39
C LEU A 52 -2.22 13.31 -11.18
N PHE A 53 -1.27 12.99 -10.32
CA PHE A 53 -1.53 12.21 -9.12
C PHE A 53 -2.25 13.01 -8.03
N GLU A 54 -2.14 14.32 -8.03
CA GLU A 54 -2.82 15.21 -7.08
C GLU A 54 -4.20 15.66 -7.57
N ASN A 55 -4.70 15.07 -8.65
CA ASN A 55 -5.98 15.42 -9.28
C ASN A 55 -6.05 16.86 -9.79
N ASP A 56 -4.92 17.47 -10.09
CA ASP A 56 -4.88 18.75 -10.75
C ASP A 56 -5.15 18.60 -12.25
N GLU A 57 -5.58 19.69 -12.88
CA GLU A 57 -5.89 19.67 -14.29
C GLU A 57 -4.62 19.52 -15.14
N VAL A 58 -4.51 18.40 -15.87
CA VAL A 58 -3.42 18.13 -16.80
C VAL A 58 -4.02 17.82 -18.16
N LYS A 59 -3.67 18.63 -19.16
CA LYS A 59 -4.25 18.50 -20.52
C LYS A 59 -3.51 17.47 -21.36
N THR A 60 -2.18 17.49 -21.33
CA THR A 60 -1.35 16.59 -22.13
C THR A 60 -0.05 16.29 -21.41
N LEU A 61 0.53 15.15 -21.74
CA LEU A 61 1.90 14.79 -21.34
C LEU A 61 2.74 14.62 -22.60
N ASN A 62 4.00 15.09 -22.56
CA ASN A 62 4.92 14.86 -23.66
C ASN A 62 5.44 13.41 -23.63
N GLU A 63 6.24 13.05 -24.63
CA GLU A 63 6.76 11.68 -24.75
C GLU A 63 7.62 11.27 -23.55
N GLU A 64 8.48 12.16 -23.08
CA GLU A 64 9.33 11.89 -21.92
C GLU A 64 8.51 11.72 -20.65
N GLU A 65 7.51 12.56 -20.43
CA GLU A 65 6.59 12.44 -19.31
C GLU A 65 5.80 11.13 -19.36
N CYS A 66 5.34 10.73 -20.55
CA CYS A 66 4.65 9.44 -20.72
C CYS A 66 5.56 8.27 -20.36
N LYS A 67 6.82 8.29 -20.77
CA LYS A 67 7.79 7.24 -20.41
C LYS A 67 8.02 7.17 -18.92
N ASN A 68 8.13 8.30 -18.26
CA ASN A 68 8.33 8.35 -16.82
C ASN A 68 7.07 7.96 -16.05
N LEU A 69 5.89 8.28 -16.56
CA LEU A 69 4.64 7.78 -16.00
C LEU A 69 4.57 6.25 -16.08
N GLN A 70 4.99 5.65 -17.20
CA GLN A 70 5.09 4.20 -17.33
C GLN A 70 6.05 3.60 -16.30
N LYS A 71 7.17 4.25 -16.03
CA LYS A 71 8.10 3.81 -14.98
C LYS A 71 7.45 3.85 -13.60
N ILE A 72 6.69 4.89 -13.29
CA ILE A 72 5.95 5.00 -12.03
C ILE A 72 4.95 3.85 -11.89
N ILE A 73 4.20 3.57 -12.95
CA ILE A 73 3.23 2.47 -12.95
C ILE A 73 3.93 1.13 -12.66
N ALA A 74 5.06 0.88 -13.33
CA ALA A 74 5.84 -0.33 -13.11
C ALA A 74 6.37 -0.42 -11.66
N LEU A 75 6.82 0.69 -11.10
CA LEU A 75 7.27 0.76 -9.71
C LEU A 75 6.12 0.49 -8.73
N TYR A 76 4.94 1.08 -8.97
CA TYR A 76 3.77 0.80 -8.15
C TYR A 76 3.35 -0.66 -8.21
N MET A 77 3.45 -1.31 -9.37
CA MET A 77 3.16 -2.73 -9.49
C MET A 77 4.11 -3.57 -8.65
N GLN A 78 5.39 -3.22 -8.63
CA GLN A 78 6.38 -3.88 -7.75
C GLN A 78 6.07 -3.61 -6.28
N MET A 79 5.73 -2.38 -5.93
CA MET A 79 5.35 -2.01 -4.56
C MET A 79 4.11 -2.78 -4.11
N SER A 80 3.13 -2.95 -4.99
CA SER A 80 1.90 -3.70 -4.68
C SER A 80 2.19 -5.12 -4.24
N THR A 81 3.18 -5.77 -4.82
CA THR A 81 3.57 -7.13 -4.40
C THR A 81 3.99 -7.17 -2.94
N TYR A 82 4.75 -6.19 -2.49
CA TYR A 82 5.14 -6.08 -1.08
C TYR A 82 3.96 -5.72 -0.19
N GLU A 83 3.13 -4.80 -0.64
CA GLU A 83 1.95 -4.36 0.11
C GLU A 83 0.96 -5.50 0.31
N ASP A 84 0.68 -6.27 -0.73
CA ASP A 84 -0.23 -7.42 -0.66
C ASP A 84 0.31 -8.49 0.29
N ARG A 85 1.60 -8.78 0.22
CA ARG A 85 2.24 -9.76 1.09
C ARG A 85 2.17 -9.33 2.55
N GLU A 86 2.50 -8.08 2.85
CA GLU A 86 2.45 -7.56 4.21
C GLU A 86 1.04 -7.55 4.75
N LEU A 87 0.08 -7.12 3.94
CA LEU A 87 -1.33 -7.13 4.31
C LEU A 87 -1.83 -8.54 4.61
N PHE A 88 -1.40 -9.52 3.81
CA PHE A 88 -1.72 -10.93 4.04
C PHE A 88 -1.19 -11.40 5.39
N PHE A 89 0.06 -11.10 5.71
CA PHE A 89 0.65 -11.52 6.99
C PHE A 89 -0.03 -10.85 8.18
N LEU A 90 -0.32 -9.56 8.09
CA LEU A 90 -1.03 -8.86 9.16
C LEU A 90 -2.44 -9.41 9.34
N GLY A 91 -3.13 -9.69 8.24
CA GLY A 91 -4.46 -10.30 8.29
C GLY A 91 -4.43 -11.69 8.90
N ALA A 92 -3.47 -12.51 8.53
CA ALA A 92 -3.29 -13.86 9.10
C ALA A 92 -3.00 -13.78 10.60
N GLN A 93 -2.17 -12.83 11.03
CA GLN A 93 -1.86 -12.62 12.43
C GLN A 93 -3.11 -12.23 13.23
N GLN A 94 -3.93 -11.32 12.70
CA GLN A 94 -5.17 -10.92 13.34
C GLN A 94 -6.15 -12.08 13.44
N ASN A 95 -6.27 -12.90 12.41
CA ASN A 95 -7.10 -14.11 12.44
C ASN A 95 -6.63 -15.09 13.49
N TYR A 96 -5.33 -15.28 13.61
CA TYR A 96 -4.76 -16.15 14.64
C TYR A 96 -5.15 -15.69 16.04
N TYR A 97 -4.96 -14.41 16.35
CA TYR A 97 -5.32 -13.88 17.67
C TYR A 97 -6.82 -13.93 17.94
N TYR A 98 -7.62 -13.68 16.91
CA TYR A 98 -9.07 -13.79 17.05
C TYR A 98 -9.49 -15.22 17.45
N PHE A 99 -9.02 -16.23 16.72
CA PHE A 99 -9.36 -17.63 17.00
C PHE A 99 -8.77 -18.11 18.33
N LYS A 100 -7.60 -17.62 18.69
CA LYS A 100 -7.00 -17.92 19.98
C LYS A 100 -7.86 -17.40 21.13
N ASN A 101 -8.37 -16.17 21.00
CA ASN A 101 -9.24 -15.56 22.00
C ASN A 101 -10.59 -16.29 22.11
N LEU A 102 -10.99 -17.03 21.09
CA LEU A 102 -12.19 -17.87 21.10
C LEU A 102 -11.92 -19.30 21.58
N ASP A 103 -10.70 -19.61 22.01
CA ASP A 103 -10.27 -20.97 22.37
C ASP A 103 -10.38 -21.98 21.23
N LEU A 104 -10.41 -21.53 20.00
CA LEU A 104 -10.45 -22.41 18.82
C LEU A 104 -9.07 -22.92 18.42
N ILE A 105 -8.02 -22.22 18.82
CA ILE A 105 -6.63 -22.61 18.63
C ILE A 105 -6.00 -22.72 20.01
N LYS A 106 -5.49 -23.90 20.32
CA LYS A 106 -4.74 -24.14 21.54
C LYS A 106 -3.26 -24.02 21.22
N ALA A 107 -2.64 -23.00 21.79
CA ALA A 107 -1.20 -22.78 21.64
C ALA A 107 -0.41 -23.78 22.51
#